data_1ae37a68309d24eed652bea119a73e75
#
_entry.id   1ae37a68309d24eed652bea119a73e75
#
_cell.length_a   1.000
_cell.length_b   1.000
_cell.length_c   1.000
_cell.angle_alpha   90.00
_cell.angle_beta   90.00
_cell.angle_gamma   90.00
#
_symmetry.space_group_name_H-M   'P 1'
#
loop_
_entity.id
_entity.type
_entity.pdbx_description
1 polymer ?
#
loop_
_entity_poly.entity_id
_entity_poly.type
_entity_poly.pdbx_seq_one_letter_code
_entity_poly.pdbx_strand_id
1 'polypeptide(L)'
;FGDPQTQVVLPLLDSDLGEIMMACAKGTLTSNMVKWKDSSAACVILASKGYPETSSKGDVISGDIKQYDTTIVFHSGTKLVGENYVTNGGRVLGVVGLGKDLRTALDRAYERIEHIDFEGMQYRTDIGAKAFK
;
A
#
# COMPACT_ATOMS: atom_id res chain seq x y z
N PHE A 1 -8.98 -11.25 -2.49
CA PHE A 1 -8.01 -10.26 -2.96
C PHE A 1 -6.59 -10.71 -2.61
N GLY A 2 -5.63 -10.36 -3.47
CA GLY A 2 -4.21 -10.64 -3.24
C GLY A 2 -3.50 -9.50 -2.49
N ASP A 3 -2.27 -9.75 -2.11
CA ASP A 3 -1.34 -8.77 -1.56
C ASP A 3 -0.17 -8.62 -2.55
N PRO A 4 0.06 -7.44 -3.17
CA PRO A 4 -0.40 -6.10 -2.78
C PRO A 4 -1.63 -5.55 -3.56
N GLN A 5 -2.40 -6.36 -4.26
CA GLN A 5 -3.54 -5.89 -5.06
C GLN A 5 -4.62 -5.22 -4.19
N THR A 6 -4.87 -5.76 -3.00
CA THR A 6 -5.82 -5.20 -2.04
C THR A 6 -5.51 -3.76 -1.68
N GLN A 7 -4.22 -3.42 -1.49
CA GLN A 7 -3.76 -2.09 -1.13
C GLN A 7 -3.98 -1.05 -2.24
N VAL A 8 -4.22 -1.48 -3.47
CA VAL A 8 -4.56 -0.58 -4.59
C VAL A 8 -6.06 -0.47 -4.78
N VAL A 9 -6.78 -1.58 -4.65
CA VAL A 9 -8.24 -1.64 -4.94
C VAL A 9 -9.05 -0.97 -3.84
N LEU A 10 -8.79 -1.29 -2.57
CA LEU A 10 -9.61 -0.79 -1.46
C LEU A 10 -9.54 0.72 -1.25
N PRO A 11 -8.41 1.43 -1.41
CA PRO A 11 -8.38 2.89 -1.35
C PRO A 11 -9.26 3.59 -2.39
N LEU A 12 -9.55 2.93 -3.52
CA LEU A 12 -10.44 3.44 -4.57
C LEU A 12 -11.90 3.13 -4.32
N LEU A 13 -12.23 2.24 -3.38
CA LEU A 13 -13.61 1.93 -3.06
C LEU A 13 -14.26 3.10 -2.30
N ASP A 14 -15.40 3.57 -2.81
CA ASP A 14 -16.21 4.66 -2.23
C ASP A 14 -17.49 4.15 -1.54
N SER A 15 -17.58 2.86 -1.32
CA SER A 15 -18.67 2.19 -0.61
C SER A 15 -18.13 1.50 0.64
N ASP A 16 -19.00 1.24 1.61
CA ASP A 16 -18.66 0.45 2.79
C ASP A 16 -18.41 -1.01 2.41
N LEU A 17 -17.18 -1.49 2.65
CA LEU A 17 -16.79 -2.85 2.33
C LEU A 17 -17.57 -3.88 3.16
N GLY A 18 -17.86 -3.57 4.43
CA GLY A 18 -18.62 -4.45 5.33
C GLY A 18 -20.04 -4.68 4.83
N GLU A 19 -20.70 -3.63 4.35
CA GLU A 19 -22.03 -3.73 3.72
C GLU A 19 -22.00 -4.58 2.45
N ILE A 20 -20.99 -4.38 1.60
CA ILE A 20 -20.79 -5.19 0.38
C ILE A 20 -20.60 -6.67 0.74
N MET A 21 -19.70 -6.96 1.69
CA MET A 21 -19.44 -8.33 2.13
C MET A 21 -20.67 -9.00 2.74
N MET A 22 -21.45 -8.25 3.54
CA MET A 22 -22.70 -8.74 4.11
C MET A 22 -23.74 -9.03 3.02
N ALA A 23 -23.86 -8.16 2.02
CA ALA A 23 -24.75 -8.36 0.87
C ALA A 23 -24.33 -9.59 0.04
N CYS A 24 -23.02 -9.83 -0.15
CA CYS A 24 -22.51 -11.04 -0.78
C CYS A 24 -22.94 -12.29 0.01
N ALA A 25 -22.74 -12.30 1.33
CA ALA A 25 -23.08 -13.43 2.18
C ALA A 25 -24.60 -13.75 2.18
N LYS A 26 -25.42 -12.71 2.04
CA LYS A 26 -26.90 -12.85 1.97
C LYS A 26 -27.45 -13.08 0.54
N GLY A 27 -26.60 -13.02 -0.49
CA GLY A 27 -27.03 -13.14 -1.88
C GLY A 27 -27.87 -11.93 -2.36
N THR A 28 -27.71 -10.77 -1.74
CA THR A 28 -28.48 -9.55 -2.01
C THR A 28 -27.67 -8.44 -2.67
N LEU A 29 -26.42 -8.72 -3.08
CA LEU A 29 -25.57 -7.74 -3.72
C LEU A 29 -26.16 -7.26 -5.04
N THR A 30 -26.17 -5.94 -5.23
CA THR A 30 -26.55 -5.28 -6.47
C THR A 30 -25.44 -4.36 -6.95
N SER A 31 -25.38 -4.07 -8.26
CA SER A 31 -24.29 -3.26 -8.85
C SER A 31 -24.23 -1.83 -8.30
N ASN A 32 -25.36 -1.25 -7.89
CA ASN A 32 -25.43 0.10 -7.34
C ASN A 32 -24.88 0.21 -5.90
N MET A 33 -24.62 -0.91 -5.23
CA MET A 33 -23.99 -0.93 -3.90
C MET A 33 -22.48 -0.73 -3.98
N VAL A 34 -21.87 -0.95 -5.14
CA VAL A 34 -20.41 -0.83 -5.32
C VAL A 34 -20.13 0.45 -6.10
N LYS A 35 -19.54 1.42 -5.43
CA LYS A 35 -19.13 2.70 -6.00
C LYS A 35 -17.63 2.87 -5.89
N TRP A 36 -17.04 3.48 -6.90
CA TRP A 36 -15.60 3.74 -6.97
C TRP A 36 -15.34 5.23 -7.03
N LYS A 37 -14.24 5.65 -6.40
CA LYS A 37 -13.72 7.01 -6.53
C LYS A 37 -13.23 7.25 -7.96
N ASP A 38 -13.45 8.43 -8.48
CA ASP A 38 -12.89 8.88 -9.76
C ASP A 38 -11.40 9.27 -9.54
N SER A 39 -10.58 8.27 -9.33
CA SER A 39 -9.16 8.41 -8.98
C SER A 39 -8.37 7.20 -9.45
N SER A 40 -7.06 7.36 -9.52
CA SER A 40 -6.10 6.28 -9.73
C SER A 40 -5.32 6.00 -8.45
N ALA A 41 -4.85 4.76 -8.30
CA ALA A 41 -3.99 4.36 -7.20
C ALA A 41 -2.79 3.58 -7.71
N ALA A 42 -1.65 3.75 -7.05
CA ALA A 42 -0.44 2.96 -7.26
C ALA A 42 0.17 2.57 -5.93
N CYS A 43 0.63 1.33 -5.80
CA CYS A 43 1.28 0.82 -4.59
C CYS A 43 2.70 0.38 -4.90
N VAL A 44 3.65 0.87 -4.13
CA VAL A 44 5.06 0.46 -4.15
C VAL A 44 5.38 -0.25 -2.84
N ILE A 45 5.91 -1.47 -2.94
CA ILE A 45 6.30 -2.26 -1.78
C ILE A 45 7.73 -1.92 -1.37
N LEU A 46 7.92 -1.60 -0.09
CA LEU A 46 9.23 -1.48 0.55
C LEU A 46 9.57 -2.82 1.20
N ALA A 47 10.66 -3.43 0.75
CA ALA A 47 11.10 -4.74 1.19
C ALA A 47 12.38 -4.66 2.04
N SER A 48 12.54 -5.63 2.94
CA SER A 48 13.72 -5.76 3.78
C SER A 48 14.92 -6.29 2.99
N LYS A 49 16.11 -6.09 3.56
CA LYS A 49 17.38 -6.61 3.00
C LYS A 49 17.29 -8.12 2.77
N GLY A 50 17.71 -8.53 1.58
CA GLY A 50 17.77 -9.93 1.17
C GLY A 50 16.49 -10.50 0.56
N TYR A 51 15.37 -9.78 0.63
CA TYR A 51 14.11 -10.23 0.00
C TYR A 51 14.29 -10.42 -1.53
N PRO A 52 13.77 -11.51 -2.15
CA PRO A 52 12.86 -12.51 -1.58
C PRO A 52 13.53 -13.73 -0.91
N GLU A 53 14.84 -13.96 -1.09
CA GLU A 53 15.52 -15.17 -0.62
C GLU A 53 15.61 -15.21 0.91
N THR A 54 15.85 -14.07 1.52
CA THR A 54 15.92 -13.87 2.96
C THR A 54 15.18 -12.61 3.37
N SER A 55 15.06 -12.36 4.66
CA SER A 55 14.52 -11.10 5.18
C SER A 55 15.23 -10.69 6.47
N SER A 56 15.75 -9.46 6.51
CA SER A 56 16.21 -8.84 7.74
C SER A 56 15.03 -8.52 8.65
N LYS A 57 15.21 -8.63 9.97
CA LYS A 57 14.17 -8.36 10.98
C LYS A 57 14.77 -7.54 12.12
N GLY A 58 13.95 -6.67 12.70
CA GLY A 58 14.32 -5.85 13.85
C GLY A 58 14.94 -4.50 13.48
N ASP A 59 15.03 -4.16 12.20
CA ASP A 59 15.54 -2.87 11.75
C ASP A 59 14.49 -1.80 12.02
N VAL A 60 14.86 -0.71 12.70
CA VAL A 60 13.95 0.38 13.05
C VAL A 60 13.46 1.09 11.78
N ILE A 61 12.14 1.24 11.66
CA ILE A 61 11.51 2.01 10.60
C ILE A 61 11.41 3.45 11.07
N SER A 62 12.03 4.36 10.34
CA SER A 62 12.04 5.79 10.61
C SER A 62 11.32 6.58 9.53
N GLY A 63 10.99 7.82 9.84
CA GLY A 63 10.37 8.74 8.90
C GLY A 63 8.85 8.80 9.00
N ASP A 64 8.22 9.27 7.93
CA ASP A 64 6.80 9.60 7.93
C ASP A 64 5.94 8.44 7.41
N ILE A 65 5.44 7.64 8.34
CA ILE A 65 4.52 6.52 8.09
C ILE A 65 3.05 6.84 8.42
N LYS A 66 2.72 8.14 8.57
CA LYS A 66 1.34 8.58 8.84
C LYS A 66 0.43 8.41 7.63
N GLN A 67 -0.87 8.43 7.88
CA GLN A 67 -1.89 8.39 6.84
C GLN A 67 -2.24 9.81 6.39
N TYR A 68 -2.42 9.99 5.07
CA TYR A 68 -2.88 11.23 4.44
C TYR A 68 -3.94 10.92 3.40
N ASP A 69 -4.73 11.91 3.02
CA ASP A 69 -5.79 11.75 2.02
C ASP A 69 -5.27 11.33 0.64
N THR A 70 -4.02 11.68 0.34
CA THR A 70 -3.38 11.42 -0.96
C THR A 70 -2.34 10.31 -0.95
N THR A 71 -1.90 9.88 0.25
CA THR A 71 -0.94 8.78 0.42
C THR A 71 -1.25 7.96 1.64
N ILE A 72 -1.19 6.64 1.49
CA ILE A 72 -1.45 5.67 2.55
C ILE A 72 -0.23 4.78 2.70
N VAL A 73 0.21 4.55 3.95
CA VAL A 73 1.28 3.60 4.26
C VAL A 73 0.66 2.41 4.98
N PHE A 74 0.61 1.26 4.31
CA PHE A 74 0.14 0.01 4.89
C PHE A 74 1.28 -0.76 5.53
N HIS A 75 1.07 -1.24 6.74
CA HIS A 75 1.97 -2.14 7.43
C HIS A 75 1.73 -3.59 6.96
N SER A 76 2.82 -4.27 6.57
CA SER A 76 2.83 -5.71 6.24
C SER A 76 3.73 -6.45 7.24
N GLY A 77 4.98 -6.68 6.89
CA GLY A 77 5.95 -7.31 7.77
C GLY A 77 6.56 -6.33 8.78
N THR A 78 5.76 -5.79 9.68
CA THR A 78 6.19 -4.87 10.75
C THR A 78 5.83 -5.41 12.12
N LYS A 79 6.53 -4.94 13.16
CA LYS A 79 6.27 -5.22 14.56
C LYS A 79 6.51 -3.95 15.37
N LEU A 80 5.68 -3.70 16.38
CA LEU A 80 5.91 -2.64 17.35
C LEU A 80 6.83 -3.15 18.47
N VAL A 81 7.93 -2.45 18.73
CA VAL A 81 8.88 -2.72 19.82
C VAL A 81 9.11 -1.43 20.58
N GLY A 82 8.58 -1.36 21.80
CA GLY A 82 8.50 -0.10 22.52
C GLY A 82 7.63 0.91 21.76
N GLU A 83 8.21 2.05 21.42
CA GLU A 83 7.55 3.11 20.63
C GLU A 83 7.90 3.06 19.13
N ASN A 84 8.76 2.12 18.71
CA ASN A 84 9.23 2.05 17.34
C ASN A 84 8.63 0.89 16.58
N TYR A 85 8.24 1.13 15.32
CA TYR A 85 8.02 0.04 14.37
C TYR A 85 9.35 -0.47 13.86
N VAL A 86 9.44 -1.80 13.73
CA VAL A 86 10.62 -2.48 13.19
C VAL A 86 10.22 -3.44 12.08
N THR A 87 11.16 -3.77 11.20
CA THR A 87 10.98 -4.80 10.17
C THR A 87 10.73 -6.16 10.82
N ASN A 88 9.80 -6.94 10.28
CA ASN A 88 9.48 -8.29 10.76
C ASN A 88 9.01 -9.21 9.61
N GLY A 89 9.49 -8.98 8.40
CA GLY A 89 9.15 -9.78 7.23
C GLY A 89 9.83 -9.27 5.97
N GLY A 90 9.66 -9.98 4.87
CA GLY A 90 10.25 -9.62 3.58
C GLY A 90 9.61 -8.37 2.97
N ARG A 91 8.29 -8.36 2.81
CA ARG A 91 7.53 -7.16 2.45
C ARG A 91 7.15 -6.42 3.72
N VAL A 92 7.70 -5.22 3.91
CA VAL A 92 7.63 -4.46 5.16
C VAL A 92 6.49 -3.45 5.15
N LEU A 93 6.47 -2.57 4.15
CA LEU A 93 5.44 -1.54 3.97
C LEU A 93 4.92 -1.52 2.53
N GLY A 94 3.66 -1.15 2.36
CA GLY A 94 3.09 -0.80 1.07
C GLY A 94 2.76 0.68 1.04
N VAL A 95 3.44 1.45 0.19
CA VAL A 95 3.19 2.89 0.04
C VAL A 95 2.26 3.11 -1.15
N VAL A 96 1.08 3.63 -0.87
CA VAL A 96 0.05 3.90 -1.88
C VAL A 96 -0.06 5.39 -2.12
N GLY A 97 0.06 5.79 -3.37
CA GLY A 97 -0.33 7.12 -3.83
C GLY A 97 -1.70 7.09 -4.49
N LEU A 98 -2.49 8.12 -4.25
CA LEU A 98 -3.79 8.37 -4.88
C LEU A 98 -3.69 9.65 -5.73
N GLY A 99 -4.32 9.66 -6.90
CA GLY A 99 -4.28 10.84 -7.78
C GLY A 99 -5.37 10.80 -8.85
N LYS A 100 -5.56 11.94 -9.52
CA LYS A 100 -6.51 12.06 -10.64
C LYS A 100 -6.19 11.13 -11.83
N ASP A 101 -4.92 10.74 -11.95
CA ASP A 101 -4.40 9.84 -12.96
C ASP A 101 -3.26 8.99 -12.37
N LEU A 102 -2.87 7.95 -13.11
CA LEU A 102 -1.84 7.02 -12.66
C LEU A 102 -0.48 7.69 -12.46
N ARG A 103 -0.13 8.69 -13.27
CA ARG A 103 1.15 9.43 -13.11
C ARG A 103 1.18 10.13 -11.77
N THR A 104 0.15 10.90 -11.46
CA THR A 104 0.03 11.60 -10.18
C THR A 104 0.04 10.64 -8.99
N ALA A 105 -0.60 9.48 -9.12
CA ALA A 105 -0.60 8.47 -8.07
C ALA A 105 0.80 7.89 -7.82
N LEU A 106 1.55 7.60 -8.90
CA LEU A 106 2.93 7.12 -8.82
C LEU A 106 3.87 8.17 -8.24
N ASP A 107 3.80 9.40 -8.72
CA ASP A 107 4.64 10.49 -8.25
C ASP A 107 4.47 10.69 -6.73
N ARG A 108 3.24 10.67 -6.23
CA ARG A 108 2.93 10.78 -4.80
C ARG A 108 3.46 9.58 -3.99
N ALA A 109 3.34 8.37 -4.53
CA ALA A 109 3.88 7.18 -3.85
C ALA A 109 5.41 7.26 -3.72
N TYR A 110 6.12 7.62 -4.78
CA TYR A 110 7.57 7.72 -4.77
C TYR A 110 8.07 8.90 -3.93
N GLU A 111 7.44 10.08 -4.01
CA GLU A 111 7.73 11.22 -3.14
C GLU A 111 7.59 10.84 -1.66
N ARG A 112 6.55 10.10 -1.31
CA ARG A 112 6.34 9.61 0.05
C ARG A 112 7.46 8.69 0.53
N ILE A 113 7.96 7.81 -0.33
CA ILE A 113 9.02 6.86 -0.03
C ILE A 113 10.32 7.58 0.36
N GLU A 114 10.62 8.74 -0.21
CA GLU A 114 11.80 9.54 0.13
C GLU A 114 11.84 9.97 1.61
N HIS A 115 10.69 9.94 2.29
CA HIS A 115 10.55 10.29 3.70
C HIS A 115 10.45 9.08 4.64
N ILE A 116 10.73 7.86 4.15
CA ILE A 116 10.70 6.61 4.92
C ILE A 116 12.03 5.92 4.77
N ASP A 117 12.56 5.39 5.86
CA ASP A 117 13.82 4.64 5.81
C ASP A 117 13.88 3.53 6.85
N PHE A 118 14.59 2.45 6.51
CA PHE A 118 15.05 1.40 7.40
C PHE A 118 16.26 0.70 6.78
N GLU A 119 17.09 0.07 7.58
CA GLU A 119 18.36 -0.56 7.16
C GLU A 119 18.13 -1.56 6.03
N GLY A 120 18.84 -1.35 4.92
CA GLY A 120 18.76 -2.22 3.74
C GLY A 120 17.41 -2.19 3.00
N MET A 121 16.62 -1.11 3.17
CA MET A 121 15.39 -0.90 2.43
C MET A 121 15.60 -1.01 0.93
N GLN A 122 14.73 -1.75 0.26
CA GLN A 122 14.73 -1.88 -1.20
C GLN A 122 13.32 -1.82 -1.77
N TYR A 123 13.19 -1.25 -2.96
CA TYR A 123 11.92 -1.17 -3.69
C TYR A 123 12.18 -1.02 -5.20
N ARG A 124 11.17 -1.32 -5.99
CA ARG A 124 11.22 -1.14 -7.44
C ARG A 124 10.93 0.30 -7.83
N THR A 125 11.71 0.84 -8.73
CA THR A 125 11.56 2.20 -9.28
C THR A 125 10.77 2.25 -10.59
N ASP A 126 10.31 1.10 -11.10
CA ASP A 126 9.64 0.96 -12.40
C ASP A 126 8.16 0.53 -12.30
N ILE A 127 7.56 0.65 -11.11
CA ILE A 127 6.14 0.32 -10.91
C ILE A 127 5.29 1.21 -11.83
N GLY A 128 4.37 0.59 -12.55
CA GLY A 128 3.47 1.27 -13.50
C GLY A 128 4.10 1.64 -14.84
N ALA A 129 5.41 1.45 -15.06
CA ALA A 129 6.10 1.87 -16.28
C ALA A 129 5.48 1.30 -17.57
N LYS A 130 4.89 0.09 -17.49
CA LYS A 130 4.23 -0.55 -18.65
C LYS A 130 2.96 0.19 -19.11
N ALA A 131 2.32 0.95 -18.23
CA ALA A 131 1.09 1.69 -18.57
C ALA A 131 1.37 2.95 -19.43
N PHE A 132 2.63 3.34 -19.59
CA PHE A 132 3.06 4.53 -20.34
C PHE A 132 3.84 4.20 -21.63
N LYS A 133 3.84 2.93 -22.03
CA LYS A 133 4.49 2.46 -23.27
C LYS A 133 3.51 2.42 -24.44
#